data_9e02c5ebafe2c168075fc76a137e983b
#
_entry.id   9e02c5ebafe2c168075fc76a137e983b
#
_cell.length_a   1.000
_cell.length_b   1.000
_cell.length_c   1.000
_cell.angle_alpha   90.00
_cell.angle_beta   90.00
_cell.angle_gamma   90.00
#
_symmetry.space_group_name_H-M   'P 1'
#
loop_
_entity.id
_entity.type
_entity.pdbx_description
1 polymer ?
#
loop_
_entity_poly.entity_id
_entity_poly.type
_entity_poly.pdbx_seq_one_letter_code
_entity_poly.pdbx_strand_id
1 'polypeptide(L)'
;MLEKFEARILAQIDDMVEYADADNLFASGYLCGHITLAVAQAEEHGEHSVEQLHIRVKHSLEKAVKAGELSPPDQRLVFNMWHYLLQQAQHEER
;
A
#
# COMPACT_ATOMS: atom_id res chain seq x y z
N MET A 1 3.33 -16.17 3.90
CA MET A 1 2.07 -15.64 4.38
C MET A 1 1.78 -14.25 3.89
N LEU A 2 2.63 -13.26 4.19
CA LEU A 2 2.47 -11.92 3.63
C LEU A 2 2.72 -11.87 2.14
N GLU A 3 3.48 -12.80 1.59
CA GLU A 3 3.75 -12.88 0.15
C GLU A 3 2.47 -13.02 -0.67
N LYS A 4 1.53 -13.83 -0.20
CA LYS A 4 0.24 -13.99 -0.90
C LYS A 4 -0.59 -12.72 -0.83
N PHE A 5 -0.57 -12.06 0.32
CA PHE A 5 -1.27 -10.80 0.51
C PHE A 5 -0.67 -9.72 -0.38
N GLU A 6 0.66 -9.62 -0.40
CA GLU A 6 1.38 -8.70 -1.27
C GLU A 6 1.03 -8.95 -2.73
N ALA A 7 1.04 -10.22 -3.15
CA ALA A 7 0.72 -10.58 -4.53
C ALA A 7 -0.69 -10.15 -4.92
N ARG A 8 -1.66 -10.27 -4.01
CA ARG A 8 -3.04 -9.82 -4.26
C ARG A 8 -3.11 -8.32 -4.46
N ILE A 9 -2.42 -7.57 -3.58
CA ILE A 9 -2.42 -6.12 -3.67
C ILE A 9 -1.75 -5.66 -4.96
N LEU A 10 -0.61 -6.25 -5.32
CA LEU A 10 0.08 -5.89 -6.55
C LEU A 10 -0.74 -6.24 -7.79
N ALA A 11 -1.46 -7.36 -7.76
CA ALA A 11 -2.37 -7.72 -8.85
C ALA A 11 -3.51 -6.71 -9.00
N GLN A 12 -4.06 -6.23 -7.89
CA GLN A 12 -5.09 -5.20 -7.91
C GLN A 12 -4.56 -3.89 -8.50
N ILE A 13 -3.34 -3.52 -8.15
CA ILE A 13 -2.69 -2.33 -8.70
C ILE A 13 -2.51 -2.49 -10.20
N ASP A 14 -2.06 -3.65 -10.67
CA ASP A 14 -1.91 -3.92 -12.10
C ASP A 14 -3.23 -3.79 -12.85
N ASP A 15 -4.31 -4.30 -12.27
CA ASP A 15 -5.65 -4.19 -12.87
C ASP A 15 -6.11 -2.72 -12.94
N MET A 16 -5.81 -1.94 -11.91
CA MET A 16 -6.19 -0.52 -11.86
C MET A 16 -5.44 0.32 -12.87
N VAL A 17 -4.19 0.00 -13.15
CA VAL A 17 -3.32 0.79 -14.02
C VAL A 17 -3.89 0.94 -15.42
N GLU A 18 -4.59 -0.08 -15.93
CA GLU A 18 -5.21 -0.03 -17.26
C GLU A 18 -6.25 1.10 -17.40
N TYR A 19 -6.92 1.45 -16.31
CA TYR A 19 -8.03 2.41 -16.32
C TYR A 19 -7.75 3.64 -15.47
N ALA A 20 -6.54 3.73 -14.91
CA ALA A 20 -6.21 4.79 -13.98
C ALA A 20 -5.94 6.12 -14.68
N ASP A 21 -6.44 7.21 -14.10
CA ASP A 21 -6.04 8.54 -14.49
C ASP A 21 -4.64 8.84 -13.92
N ALA A 22 -4.13 10.04 -14.23
CA ALA A 22 -2.77 10.41 -13.81
C ALA A 22 -2.59 10.37 -12.29
N ASP A 23 -3.60 10.81 -11.54
CA ASP A 23 -3.56 10.83 -10.08
C ASP A 23 -3.51 9.42 -9.50
N ASN A 24 -4.33 8.52 -10.02
CA ASN A 24 -4.37 7.14 -9.56
C ASN A 24 -3.11 6.38 -9.96
N LEU A 25 -2.55 6.67 -11.14
CA LEU A 25 -1.27 6.09 -11.56
C LEU A 25 -0.15 6.50 -10.60
N PHE A 26 -0.10 7.78 -10.25
CA PHE A 26 0.88 8.28 -9.29
C PHE A 26 0.73 7.58 -7.94
N ALA A 27 -0.49 7.54 -7.41
CA ALA A 27 -0.74 6.97 -6.09
C ALA A 27 -0.41 5.47 -6.04
N SER A 28 -0.78 4.72 -7.08
CA SER A 28 -0.53 3.27 -7.13
C SER A 28 0.96 2.97 -7.19
N GLY A 29 1.72 3.71 -8.01
CA GLY A 29 3.17 3.53 -8.10
C GLY A 29 3.87 3.92 -6.81
N TYR A 30 3.44 5.01 -6.19
CA TYR A 30 3.98 5.47 -4.92
C TYR A 30 3.76 4.43 -3.81
N LEU A 31 2.53 3.92 -3.70
CA LEU A 31 2.18 2.90 -2.73
C LEU A 31 2.93 1.59 -2.96
N CYS A 32 3.10 1.20 -4.21
CA CYS A 32 3.78 -0.06 -4.54
C CYS A 32 5.15 -0.12 -3.87
N GLY A 33 5.94 0.95 -3.94
CA GLY A 33 7.24 1.02 -3.29
C GLY A 33 7.14 0.91 -1.77
N HIS A 34 6.19 1.60 -1.16
CA HIS A 34 6.00 1.56 0.29
C HIS A 34 5.53 0.19 0.77
N ILE A 35 4.63 -0.44 0.02
CA ILE A 35 4.12 -1.78 0.37
C ILE A 35 5.24 -2.81 0.28
N THR A 36 6.01 -2.79 -0.78
CA THR A 36 7.13 -3.72 -0.96
C THR A 36 8.15 -3.60 0.17
N LEU A 37 8.49 -2.37 0.54
CA LEU A 37 9.41 -2.12 1.64
C LEU A 37 8.82 -2.62 2.97
N ALA A 38 7.54 -2.34 3.21
CA ALA A 38 6.88 -2.75 4.44
C ALA A 38 6.82 -4.27 4.58
N VAL A 39 6.55 -4.99 3.49
CA VAL A 39 6.54 -6.46 3.48
C VAL A 39 7.94 -7.00 3.82
N ALA A 40 8.97 -6.44 3.20
CA ALA A 40 10.35 -6.86 3.46
C ALA A 40 10.71 -6.65 4.92
N GLN A 41 10.35 -5.51 5.50
CA GLN A 41 10.60 -5.21 6.90
C GLN A 41 9.83 -6.16 7.83
N ALA A 42 8.58 -6.44 7.50
CA ALA A 42 7.76 -7.35 8.29
C ALA A 42 8.35 -8.77 8.30
N GLU A 43 8.77 -9.24 7.15
CA GLU A 43 9.41 -10.56 7.03
C GLU A 43 10.70 -10.62 7.82
N GLU A 44 11.51 -9.57 7.76
CA GLU A 44 12.76 -9.48 8.50
C GLU A 44 12.55 -9.57 10.02
N HIS A 45 11.40 -9.07 10.50
CA HIS A 45 11.07 -9.10 11.92
C HIS A 45 10.16 -10.27 12.30
N GLY A 46 9.93 -11.21 11.39
CA GLY A 46 9.11 -12.38 11.66
C GLY A 46 7.63 -12.09 11.82
N GLU A 47 7.15 -10.98 11.28
CA GLU A 47 5.74 -10.59 11.35
C GLU A 47 4.97 -11.22 10.21
N HIS A 48 3.75 -11.69 10.49
CA HIS A 48 2.96 -12.43 9.51
C HIS A 48 1.52 -11.92 9.38
N SER A 49 1.08 -10.99 10.20
CA SER A 49 -0.30 -10.53 10.17
C SER A 49 -0.48 -9.32 9.27
N VAL A 50 -1.68 -9.22 8.70
CA VAL A 50 -2.08 -8.07 7.88
C VAL A 50 -2.08 -6.79 8.72
N GLU A 51 -2.46 -6.89 10.00
CA GLU A 51 -2.45 -5.74 10.91
C GLU A 51 -1.06 -5.17 11.08
N GLN A 52 -0.06 -6.03 11.27
CA GLN A 52 1.32 -5.60 11.40
C GLN A 52 1.82 -4.95 10.13
N LEU A 53 1.47 -5.52 8.97
CA LEU A 53 1.80 -4.94 7.69
C LEU A 53 1.16 -3.56 7.53
N HIS A 54 -0.12 -3.43 7.88
CA HIS A 54 -0.82 -2.16 7.81
C HIS A 54 -0.13 -1.08 8.64
N ILE A 55 0.29 -1.42 9.85
CA ILE A 55 1.01 -0.49 10.73
C ILE A 55 2.31 -0.02 10.07
N ARG A 56 3.05 -0.93 9.44
CA ARG A 56 4.30 -0.57 8.78
C ARG A 56 4.08 0.32 7.56
N VAL A 57 3.07 0.02 6.75
CA VAL A 57 2.73 0.87 5.61
C VAL A 57 2.31 2.25 6.09
N LYS A 58 1.46 2.31 7.11
CA LYS A 58 1.02 3.57 7.69
C LYS A 58 2.18 4.41 8.19
N HIS A 59 3.11 3.81 8.94
CA HIS A 59 4.29 4.52 9.45
C HIS A 59 5.17 5.03 8.32
N SER A 60 5.36 4.21 7.28
CA SER A 60 6.16 4.58 6.12
C SER A 60 5.56 5.80 5.41
N LEU A 61 4.23 5.80 5.23
CA LEU A 61 3.53 6.93 4.61
C LEU A 61 3.56 8.17 5.49
N GLU A 62 3.37 8.02 6.80
CA GLU A 62 3.44 9.15 7.74
C GLU A 62 4.82 9.79 7.74
N LYS A 63 5.86 8.97 7.65
CA LYS A 63 7.23 9.46 7.58
C LYS A 63 7.45 10.28 6.31
N ALA A 64 6.92 9.82 5.19
CA ALA A 64 6.99 10.53 3.92
C ALA A 64 6.25 11.88 3.99
N VAL A 65 5.08 11.90 4.65
CA VAL A 65 4.32 13.13 4.86
C VAL A 65 5.14 14.15 5.67
N LYS A 66 5.77 13.69 6.75
CA LYS A 66 6.60 14.57 7.58
C LYS A 66 7.82 15.10 6.84
N ALA A 67 8.34 14.32 5.88
CA ALA A 67 9.46 14.73 5.05
C ALA A 67 9.05 15.69 3.93
N GLY A 68 7.76 15.98 3.79
CA GLY A 68 7.25 16.91 2.79
C GLY A 68 7.18 16.32 1.38
N GLU A 69 7.14 15.00 1.26
CA GLU A 69 7.11 14.33 -0.05
C GLU A 69 5.75 14.42 -0.73
N LEU A 70 4.68 14.61 0.06
CA LEU A 70 3.31 14.59 -0.48
C LEU A 70 2.58 15.88 -0.13
N SER A 71 1.93 16.49 -1.14
CA SER A 71 1.02 17.60 -0.91
C SER A 71 -0.23 17.09 -0.19
N PRO A 72 -1.03 17.98 0.46
CA PRO A 72 -2.26 17.53 1.11
C PRO A 72 -3.23 16.74 0.22
N PRO A 73 -3.49 17.14 -1.04
CA PRO A 73 -4.32 16.32 -1.93
C PRO A 73 -3.71 14.94 -2.22
N ASP A 74 -2.40 14.89 -2.41
CA ASP A 74 -1.70 13.62 -2.67
C ASP A 74 -1.74 12.70 -1.45
N GLN A 75 -1.62 13.26 -0.25
CA GLN A 75 -1.74 12.50 0.99
C GLN A 75 -3.08 11.78 1.05
N ARG A 76 -4.19 12.50 0.79
CA ARG A 76 -5.52 11.90 0.81
C ARG A 76 -5.64 10.80 -0.23
N LEU A 77 -5.12 11.05 -1.42
CA LEU A 77 -5.18 10.11 -2.54
C LEU A 77 -4.46 8.80 -2.19
N VAL A 78 -3.24 8.90 -1.66
CA VAL A 78 -2.42 7.73 -1.32
C VAL A 78 -3.03 6.95 -0.16
N PHE A 79 -3.46 7.63 0.93
CA PHE A 79 -4.05 6.96 2.08
C PHE A 79 -5.38 6.29 1.71
N ASN A 80 -6.22 6.97 0.94
CA ASN A 80 -7.50 6.40 0.50
C ASN A 80 -7.29 5.16 -0.37
N MET A 81 -6.31 5.21 -1.26
CA MET A 81 -6.00 4.07 -2.11
C MET A 81 -5.50 2.89 -1.29
N TRP A 82 -4.64 3.14 -0.30
CA TRP A 82 -4.17 2.07 0.58
C TRP A 82 -5.33 1.40 1.31
N HIS A 83 -6.24 2.19 1.88
CA HIS A 83 -7.41 1.64 2.57
C HIS A 83 -8.29 0.81 1.64
N TYR A 84 -8.49 1.27 0.42
CA TYR A 84 -9.26 0.53 -0.58
C TYR A 84 -8.60 -0.81 -0.90
N LEU A 85 -7.30 -0.80 -1.19
CA LEU A 85 -6.57 -2.01 -1.54
C LEU A 85 -6.56 -3.00 -0.37
N LEU A 86 -6.37 -2.50 0.83
CA LEU A 86 -6.36 -3.31 2.05
C LEU A 86 -7.71 -4.02 2.24
N GLN A 87 -8.80 -3.29 2.11
CA GLN A 87 -10.14 -3.84 2.23
C GLN A 87 -10.42 -4.93 1.20
N GLN A 88 -10.06 -4.66 -0.05
CA GLN A 88 -10.28 -5.61 -1.14
C GLN A 88 -9.48 -6.89 -0.93
N ALA A 89 -8.22 -6.78 -0.54
CA ALA A 89 -7.38 -7.94 -0.29
C ALA A 89 -7.88 -8.77 0.89
N GLN A 90 -8.34 -8.12 1.96
CA GLN A 90 -8.92 -8.82 3.11
C GLN A 90 -10.23 -9.51 2.75
N HIS A 91 -11.03 -8.87 1.90
CA HIS A 91 -12.32 -9.44 1.47
C HIS A 91 -12.10 -10.71 0.64
N GLU A 92 -11.08 -10.72 -0.20
CA GLU A 92 -10.74 -11.89 -1.03
C GLU A 92 -10.28 -13.09 -0.21
N GLU A 93 -9.75 -12.86 0.97
CA GLU A 93 -9.31 -13.94 1.86
C GLU A 93 -10.44 -14.73 2.48
N ARG A 94 -11.63 -14.21 2.42
CA ARG A 94 -12.82 -14.91 2.91
C ARG A 94 -13.37 -15.83 1.85
#